data_477582c5a944e1ac19a2485f44a712b0
#
_entry.id   477582c5a944e1ac19a2485f44a712b0
#
_cell.length_a   1.000
_cell.length_b   1.000
_cell.length_c   1.000
_cell.angle_alpha   90.00
_cell.angle_beta   90.00
_cell.angle_gamma   90.00
#
_symmetry.space_group_name_H-M   'P 1'
#
loop_
_entity.id
_entity.type
_entity.pdbx_description
1 polymer ?
#
loop_
_entity_poly.entity_id
_entity_poly.type
_entity_poly.pdbx_seq_one_letter_code
_entity_poly.pdbx_strand_id
1 'polypeptide(L)'
;MNSWPQIFLPPLDDYVFPQLNLLDSNRGLVKASTSQNFSIYVCGITPYDSTHLGHAATYLAFDLINRYQLLAKHKVDFIENVTDIDDPLLERAKRDNQDWRNLAQEQIDLFKSDMSALRIIPPKKLV
;
A
#
# COMPACT_ATOMS: atom_id res chain seq x y z
N MET A 1 -10.34 2.11 -8.75
CA MET A 1 -11.15 1.91 -7.51
C MET A 1 -10.81 3.02 -6.51
N ASN A 2 -11.77 3.49 -5.72
CA ASN A 2 -11.47 4.48 -4.66
C ASN A 2 -10.73 3.80 -3.51
N SER A 3 -9.69 4.46 -2.99
CA SER A 3 -8.96 4.04 -1.79
C SER A 3 -9.67 4.51 -0.50
N TRP A 4 -8.98 4.47 0.62
CA TRP A 4 -9.46 5.01 1.90
C TRP A 4 -9.22 6.52 2.02
N PRO A 5 -9.78 7.19 3.05
CA PRO A 5 -9.65 8.64 3.21
C PRO A 5 -8.20 9.09 3.39
N GLN A 6 -7.91 10.28 2.85
CA GLN A 6 -6.63 10.95 3.05
C GLN A 6 -6.38 11.27 4.52
N ILE A 7 -5.12 11.21 4.92
CA ILE A 7 -4.68 11.61 6.25
C ILE A 7 -3.90 12.91 6.17
N PHE A 8 -3.98 13.70 7.23
CA PHE A 8 -3.13 14.88 7.38
C PHE A 8 -1.71 14.46 7.81
N LEU A 9 -0.72 14.90 7.06
CA LEU A 9 0.69 14.74 7.37
C LEU A 9 1.27 16.12 7.73
N PRO A 10 1.56 16.38 9.01
CA PRO A 10 2.10 17.68 9.41
C PRO A 10 3.47 17.93 8.76
N PRO A 11 3.72 19.13 8.23
CA PRO A 11 4.99 19.45 7.61
C PRO A 11 6.14 19.49 8.63
N LEU A 12 7.35 19.18 8.17
CA LEU A 12 8.59 19.28 8.92
C LEU A 12 9.52 20.27 8.20
N ASP A 13 9.13 21.55 8.19
CA ASP A 13 9.78 22.58 7.36
C ASP A 13 11.23 22.87 7.74
N ASP A 14 11.57 22.73 9.02
CA ASP A 14 12.92 23.01 9.53
C ASP A 14 13.85 21.78 9.51
N TYR A 15 13.35 20.64 8.99
CA TYR A 15 14.14 19.41 8.94
C TYR A 15 14.73 19.17 7.55
N VAL A 16 16.04 18.94 7.51
CA VAL A 16 16.74 18.54 6.28
C VAL A 16 16.78 17.03 6.20
N PHE A 17 16.03 16.48 5.25
CA PHE A 17 15.95 15.03 5.03
C PHE A 17 17.24 14.53 4.37
N PRO A 18 18.00 13.60 5.00
CA PRO A 18 19.16 12.98 4.38
C PRO A 18 18.78 12.10 3.18
N GLN A 19 19.77 11.62 2.44
CA GLN A 19 19.54 10.65 1.38
C GLN A 19 18.91 9.37 1.93
N LEU A 20 17.74 9.01 1.44
CA LEU A 20 17.11 7.72 1.76
C LEU A 20 17.86 6.58 1.09
N ASN A 21 18.28 5.60 1.87
CA ASN A 21 18.87 4.35 1.39
C ASN A 21 17.92 3.20 1.72
N LEU A 22 17.77 2.29 0.78
CA LEU A 22 16.89 1.14 0.89
C LEU A 22 17.70 -0.15 0.71
N LEU A 23 17.33 -1.19 1.43
CA LEU A 23 17.92 -2.51 1.24
C LEU A 23 17.13 -3.27 0.17
N ASP A 24 17.74 -3.44 -0.99
CA ASP A 24 17.20 -4.22 -2.09
C ASP A 24 17.73 -5.66 -2.00
N SER A 25 16.85 -6.64 -2.18
CA SER A 25 17.20 -8.06 -2.01
C SER A 25 18.28 -8.54 -2.99
N ASN A 26 18.36 -7.95 -4.20
CA ASN A 26 19.29 -8.36 -5.24
C ASN A 26 20.54 -7.47 -5.31
N ARG A 27 20.39 -6.17 -5.01
CA ARG A 27 21.42 -5.15 -5.20
C ARG A 27 22.06 -4.67 -3.90
N GLY A 28 21.57 -5.14 -2.74
CA GLY A 28 22.01 -4.66 -1.43
C GLY A 28 21.54 -3.24 -1.15
N LEU A 29 22.39 -2.41 -0.51
CA LEU A 29 22.03 -1.05 -0.14
C LEU A 29 22.01 -0.15 -1.38
N VAL A 30 20.85 0.39 -1.72
CA VAL A 30 20.62 1.29 -2.86
C VAL A 30 20.11 2.64 -2.40
N LYS A 31 20.52 3.70 -3.11
CA LYS A 31 19.99 5.05 -2.89
C LYS A 31 18.61 5.15 -3.54
N ALA A 32 17.63 5.60 -2.77
CA ALA A 32 16.35 5.97 -3.36
C ALA A 32 16.53 7.16 -4.32
N SER A 33 15.65 7.25 -5.31
CA SER A 33 15.68 8.37 -6.25
C SER A 33 15.53 9.71 -5.50
N THR A 34 16.32 10.70 -5.92
CA THR A 34 16.22 12.09 -5.49
C THR A 34 15.42 12.95 -6.47
N SER A 35 14.79 12.33 -7.46
CA SER A 35 13.90 13.02 -8.39
C SER A 35 12.77 13.72 -7.64
N GLN A 36 12.38 14.91 -8.10
CA GLN A 36 11.22 15.61 -7.57
C GLN A 36 9.91 14.80 -7.74
N ASN A 37 9.86 13.92 -8.73
CA ASN A 37 8.76 12.97 -8.93
C ASN A 37 9.24 11.58 -8.52
N PHE A 38 8.64 11.04 -7.48
CA PHE A 38 8.95 9.71 -6.94
C PHE A 38 7.74 8.81 -7.14
N SER A 39 7.93 7.69 -7.82
CA SER A 39 6.84 6.73 -8.05
C SER A 39 7.03 5.50 -7.19
N ILE A 40 5.96 5.09 -6.51
CA ILE A 40 5.90 3.86 -5.71
C ILE A 40 4.79 2.99 -6.29
N TYR A 41 5.12 1.76 -6.64
CA TYR A 41 4.15 0.72 -6.93
C TYR A 41 4.28 -0.37 -5.87
N VAL A 42 3.19 -0.64 -5.15
CA VAL A 42 3.15 -1.67 -4.13
C VAL A 42 2.22 -2.79 -4.57
N CYS A 43 2.72 -4.03 -4.50
CA CYS A 43 1.88 -5.19 -4.70
C CYS A 43 0.85 -5.26 -3.57
N GLY A 44 -0.42 -5.21 -3.93
CA GLY A 44 -1.52 -5.22 -2.99
C GLY A 44 -1.94 -6.64 -2.58
N ILE A 45 -3.22 -6.80 -2.33
CA ILE A 45 -3.79 -8.06 -1.84
C ILE A 45 -4.45 -8.88 -2.94
N THR A 46 -4.51 -10.21 -2.72
CA THR A 46 -5.51 -11.07 -3.35
C THR A 46 -6.69 -11.16 -2.37
N PRO A 47 -7.88 -10.68 -2.75
CA PRO A 47 -8.97 -10.45 -1.82
C PRO A 47 -9.78 -11.73 -1.54
N TYR A 48 -9.11 -12.78 -1.06
CA TYR A 48 -9.75 -14.06 -0.73
C TYR A 48 -9.86 -14.31 0.78
N ASP A 49 -9.06 -13.59 1.59
CA ASP A 49 -9.07 -13.73 3.05
C ASP A 49 -8.71 -12.41 3.73
N SER A 50 -8.98 -12.33 5.03
CA SER A 50 -8.68 -11.17 5.85
C SER A 50 -7.19 -10.86 5.88
N THR A 51 -6.88 -9.58 5.95
CA THR A 51 -5.51 -9.12 6.19
C THR A 51 -5.01 -9.59 7.57
N HIS A 52 -3.70 -9.72 7.69
CA HIS A 52 -3.04 -10.11 8.93
C HIS A 52 -1.81 -9.23 9.18
N LEU A 53 -1.13 -9.42 10.32
CA LEU A 53 0.01 -8.60 10.73
C LEU A 53 1.16 -8.59 9.70
N GLY A 54 1.32 -9.64 8.90
CA GLY A 54 2.30 -9.67 7.81
C GLY A 54 1.98 -8.62 6.73
N HIS A 55 0.70 -8.49 6.35
CA HIS A 55 0.25 -7.43 5.45
C HIS A 55 0.50 -6.05 6.07
N ALA A 56 0.13 -5.87 7.35
CA ALA A 56 0.35 -4.61 8.06
C ALA A 56 1.84 -4.22 8.05
N ALA A 57 2.74 -5.15 8.34
CA ALA A 57 4.19 -4.90 8.32
C ALA A 57 4.69 -4.46 6.94
N THR A 58 4.22 -5.12 5.88
CA THR A 58 4.57 -4.78 4.49
C THR A 58 4.10 -3.36 4.15
N TYR A 59 2.81 -3.08 4.34
CA TYR A 59 2.25 -1.77 3.95
C TYR A 59 2.78 -0.62 4.80
N LEU A 60 3.04 -0.83 6.09
CA LEU A 60 3.70 0.17 6.95
C LEU A 60 5.13 0.46 6.48
N ALA A 61 5.89 -0.54 6.03
CA ALA A 61 7.23 -0.31 5.49
C ALA A 61 7.20 0.60 4.25
N PHE A 62 6.27 0.37 3.31
CA PHE A 62 6.10 1.24 2.15
C PHE A 62 5.51 2.60 2.51
N ASP A 63 4.63 2.67 3.51
CA ASP A 63 4.10 3.93 4.03
C ASP A 63 5.19 4.81 4.63
N LEU A 64 6.17 4.23 5.33
CA LEU A 64 7.33 4.97 5.83
C LEU A 64 8.15 5.59 4.70
N ILE A 65 8.36 4.87 3.61
CA ILE A 65 9.04 5.40 2.41
C ILE A 65 8.22 6.55 1.81
N ASN A 66 6.92 6.36 1.67
CA ASN A 66 6.01 7.37 1.14
C ASN A 66 6.02 8.65 2.00
N ARG A 67 5.88 8.51 3.32
CA ARG A 67 5.97 9.64 4.27
C ARG A 67 7.29 10.36 4.17
N TYR A 68 8.39 9.63 4.13
CA TYR A 68 9.72 10.20 4.00
C TYR A 68 9.81 11.10 2.76
N GLN A 69 9.39 10.60 1.62
CA GLN A 69 9.45 11.33 0.36
C GLN A 69 8.52 12.55 0.35
N LEU A 70 7.29 12.41 0.87
CA LEU A 70 6.34 13.52 0.98
C LEU A 70 6.86 14.63 1.91
N LEU A 71 7.40 14.26 3.07
CA LEU A 71 7.98 15.22 4.02
C LEU A 71 9.27 15.87 3.50
N ALA A 72 10.03 15.15 2.67
CA ALA A 72 11.16 15.72 1.91
C ALA A 72 10.72 16.60 0.73
N LYS A 73 9.40 16.90 0.62
CA LYS A 73 8.78 17.76 -0.40
C LYS A 73 8.89 17.21 -1.84
N HIS A 74 9.04 15.90 -1.98
CA HIS A 74 8.93 15.25 -3.27
C HIS A 74 7.45 15.01 -3.62
N LYS A 75 7.13 15.05 -4.90
CA LYS A 75 5.82 14.62 -5.40
C LYS A 75 5.83 13.09 -5.51
N VAL A 76 4.92 12.44 -4.79
CA VAL A 76 4.84 10.98 -4.80
C VAL A 76 3.62 10.52 -5.59
N ASP A 77 3.85 9.65 -6.56
CA ASP A 77 2.81 8.90 -7.25
C ASP A 77 2.78 7.47 -6.68
N PHE A 78 1.94 7.27 -5.67
CA PHE A 78 1.74 5.98 -5.03
C PHE A 78 0.56 5.25 -5.65
N ILE A 79 0.81 4.06 -6.18
CA ILE A 79 -0.17 3.17 -6.80
C ILE A 79 -0.07 1.80 -6.12
N GLU A 80 -1.20 1.19 -5.90
CA GLU A 80 -1.31 -0.15 -5.32
C GLU A 80 -2.34 -0.96 -6.12
N ASN A 81 -2.08 -2.25 -6.32
CA ASN A 81 -3.04 -3.12 -7.01
C ASN A 81 -3.84 -3.98 -6.03
N VAL A 82 -5.00 -4.39 -6.49
CA VAL A 82 -5.74 -5.54 -5.93
C VAL A 82 -5.73 -6.60 -7.01
N THR A 83 -5.28 -7.80 -6.68
CA THR A 83 -5.31 -8.92 -7.64
C THR A 83 -6.76 -9.21 -8.01
N ASP A 84 -7.05 -9.26 -9.31
CA ASP A 84 -8.41 -9.39 -9.82
C ASP A 84 -8.95 -10.80 -9.52
N ILE A 85 -8.75 -11.75 -10.40
CA ILE A 85 -9.22 -13.12 -10.21
C ILE A 85 -8.02 -14.04 -10.02
N ASP A 86 -8.03 -14.79 -8.94
CA ASP A 86 -6.98 -15.77 -8.62
C ASP A 86 -7.63 -17.05 -8.08
N ASP A 87 -6.95 -18.20 -8.26
CA ASP A 87 -7.44 -19.50 -7.82
C ASP A 87 -7.86 -19.52 -6.33
N PRO A 88 -7.08 -18.97 -5.37
CA PRO A 88 -7.49 -18.93 -3.97
C PRO A 88 -8.82 -18.24 -3.72
N LEU A 89 -9.15 -17.16 -4.46
CA LEU A 89 -10.43 -16.48 -4.35
C LEU A 89 -11.58 -17.36 -4.80
N LEU A 90 -11.41 -18.04 -5.95
CA LEU A 90 -12.44 -18.92 -6.50
C LEU A 90 -12.66 -20.17 -5.62
N GLU A 91 -11.58 -20.75 -5.10
CA GLU A 91 -11.64 -21.90 -4.19
C GLU A 91 -12.34 -21.53 -2.88
N ARG A 92 -12.03 -20.35 -2.31
CA ARG A 92 -12.68 -19.86 -1.09
C ARG A 92 -14.16 -19.60 -1.32
N ALA A 93 -14.53 -18.94 -2.41
CA ALA A 93 -15.91 -18.66 -2.76
C ALA A 93 -16.74 -19.95 -2.94
N LYS A 94 -16.15 -20.96 -3.61
CA LYS A 94 -16.78 -22.28 -3.78
C LYS A 94 -16.95 -23.01 -2.45
N ARG A 95 -15.92 -23.01 -1.59
CA ARG A 95 -15.97 -23.62 -0.26
C ARG A 95 -17.09 -23.03 0.61
N ASP A 96 -17.22 -21.72 0.57
CA ASP A 96 -18.14 -20.96 1.42
C ASP A 96 -19.53 -20.79 0.75
N ASN A 97 -19.73 -21.37 -0.45
CA ASN A 97 -20.93 -21.26 -1.26
C ASN A 97 -21.39 -19.80 -1.48
N GLN A 98 -20.42 -18.93 -1.78
CA GLN A 98 -20.60 -17.50 -1.97
C GLN A 98 -20.21 -17.08 -3.40
N ASP A 99 -20.83 -16.03 -3.93
CA ASP A 99 -20.35 -15.40 -5.17
C ASP A 99 -18.98 -14.77 -4.94
N TRP A 100 -18.00 -15.11 -5.79
CA TRP A 100 -16.62 -14.64 -5.62
C TRP A 100 -16.48 -13.11 -5.70
N ARG A 101 -17.39 -12.43 -6.43
CA ARG A 101 -17.37 -10.97 -6.54
C ARG A 101 -17.77 -10.32 -5.22
N ASN A 102 -18.77 -10.89 -4.55
CA ASN A 102 -19.20 -10.43 -3.25
C ASN A 102 -18.10 -10.66 -2.21
N LEU A 103 -17.52 -11.86 -2.21
CA LEU A 103 -16.38 -12.17 -1.33
C LEU A 103 -15.22 -11.20 -1.56
N ALA A 104 -14.82 -10.99 -2.81
CA ALA A 104 -13.74 -10.05 -3.14
C ALA A 104 -14.04 -8.64 -2.66
N GLN A 105 -15.27 -8.14 -2.87
CA GLN A 105 -15.66 -6.81 -2.44
C GLN A 105 -15.62 -6.67 -0.91
N GLU A 106 -16.12 -7.65 -0.17
CA GLU A 106 -16.07 -7.68 1.30
C GLU A 106 -14.63 -7.63 1.82
N GLN A 107 -13.72 -8.42 1.22
CA GLN A 107 -12.31 -8.44 1.62
C GLN A 107 -11.58 -7.14 1.25
N ILE A 108 -11.91 -6.53 0.12
CA ILE A 108 -11.37 -5.22 -0.27
C ILE A 108 -11.83 -4.13 0.70
N ASP A 109 -13.09 -4.15 1.12
CA ASP A 109 -13.61 -3.14 2.05
C ASP A 109 -13.02 -3.32 3.45
N LEU A 110 -12.81 -4.55 3.89
CA LEU A 110 -12.10 -4.86 5.12
C LEU A 110 -10.64 -4.36 5.04
N PHE A 111 -9.93 -4.67 3.97
CA PHE A 111 -8.57 -4.18 3.74
C PHE A 111 -8.48 -2.66 3.82
N LYS A 112 -9.37 -1.93 3.16
CA LYS A 112 -9.41 -0.46 3.23
C LYS A 112 -9.64 0.05 4.65
N SER A 113 -10.53 -0.62 5.40
CA SER A 113 -10.78 -0.32 6.81
C SER A 113 -9.52 -0.50 7.66
N ASP A 114 -8.80 -1.60 7.47
CA ASP A 114 -7.57 -1.91 8.18
C ASP A 114 -6.46 -0.90 7.87
N MET A 115 -6.27 -0.56 6.58
CA MET A 115 -5.28 0.44 6.16
C MET A 115 -5.61 1.83 6.72
N SER A 116 -6.89 2.18 6.76
CA SER A 116 -7.35 3.42 7.39
C SER A 116 -7.09 3.44 8.89
N ALA A 117 -7.36 2.33 9.59
CA ALA A 117 -7.11 2.20 11.03
C ALA A 117 -5.61 2.29 11.37
N LEU A 118 -4.75 1.74 10.52
CA LEU A 118 -3.29 1.86 10.63
C LEU A 118 -2.77 3.25 10.22
N ARG A 119 -3.65 4.15 9.75
CA ARG A 119 -3.30 5.49 9.28
C ARG A 119 -2.26 5.47 8.14
N ILE A 120 -2.33 4.48 7.28
CA ILE A 120 -1.50 4.41 6.08
C ILE A 120 -1.99 5.45 5.07
N ILE A 121 -1.07 6.17 4.44
CA ILE A 121 -1.39 7.13 3.39
C ILE A 121 -2.02 6.38 2.21
N PRO A 122 -3.23 6.76 1.78
CA PRO A 122 -3.90 6.04 0.70
C PRO A 122 -3.16 6.20 -0.64
N PRO A 123 -3.16 5.15 -1.49
CA PRO A 123 -2.65 5.29 -2.83
C PRO A 123 -3.49 6.28 -3.64
N LYS A 124 -2.85 6.98 -4.56
CA LYS A 124 -3.52 7.84 -5.54
C LYS A 124 -4.52 7.05 -6.37
N LYS A 125 -4.20 5.80 -6.63
CA LYS A 125 -5.04 4.87 -7.37
C LYS A 125 -4.85 3.45 -6.83
N LEU A 126 -5.98 2.80 -6.55
CA LEU A 126 -6.08 1.38 -6.28
C LEU A 126 -6.56 0.71 -7.58
N VAL A 127 -5.74 -0.14 -8.19
CA VAL A 127 -5.96 -0.73 -9.53
C VAL A 127 -6.14 -2.22 -9.47
#